data_a330b46fcffa9d76417b1de88ad8538d
#
_entry.id   a330b46fcffa9d76417b1de88ad8538d
#
_cell.length_a   1.000
_cell.length_b   1.000
_cell.length_c   1.000
_cell.angle_alpha   90.00
_cell.angle_beta   90.00
_cell.angle_gamma   90.00
#
_symmetry.space_group_name_H-M   'P 1'
#
loop_
_entity.id
_entity.type
_entity.pdbx_description
1 polymer ?
#
loop_
_entity_poly.entity_id
_entity_poly.type
_entity_poly.pdbx_seq_one_letter_code
_entity_poly.pdbx_strand_id
1 'polypeptide(L)'
;KLYVHSPLTKPYNCNYVKSPKFESSSQIREALRSVSKDLYGKDAHLLHQPFPGYPEGQTGSWSDHAPFACNGIKTAYLEATNFEINGKSGNDGYSQIADKEFWTCFDKETIGACDRKEEKYWGSIWHTKFDHPDYLLPRFSKRLQKQLDQNVNVLSKFVLTADKWVKE
;
A
#
# COMPACT_ATOMS: atom_id res chain seq x y z
N LYS A 1 6.05 6.88 -0.98
CA LYS A 1 6.67 5.69 -1.60
C LYS A 1 5.61 4.84 -2.27
N LEU A 2 6.04 3.92 -3.14
CA LEU A 2 5.18 2.90 -3.73
C LEU A 2 5.47 1.55 -3.09
N TYR A 3 4.42 0.78 -2.88
CA TYR A 3 4.49 -0.56 -2.30
C TYR A 3 3.71 -1.56 -3.14
N VAL A 4 4.09 -2.83 -3.04
CA VAL A 4 3.31 -3.95 -3.53
C VAL A 4 2.91 -4.81 -2.34
N HIS A 5 1.64 -5.16 -2.27
CA HIS A 5 1.06 -5.91 -1.18
C HIS A 5 0.20 -7.07 -1.65
N SER A 6 -0.06 -7.97 -0.71
CA SER A 6 -1.15 -8.94 -0.80
C SER A 6 -1.95 -8.93 0.51
N PRO A 7 -3.20 -9.39 0.51
CA PRO A 7 -3.93 -9.58 1.74
C PRO A 7 -3.29 -10.67 2.59
N LEU A 8 -3.54 -10.65 3.89
CA LEU A 8 -3.28 -11.77 4.79
C LEU A 8 -3.92 -13.03 4.23
N THR A 9 -3.24 -14.17 4.35
CA THR A 9 -3.76 -15.46 3.89
C THR A 9 -5.13 -15.79 4.49
N LYS A 10 -5.34 -15.41 5.75
CA LYS A 10 -6.64 -15.53 6.42
C LYS A 10 -7.11 -14.15 6.88
N PRO A 11 -7.83 -13.41 6.02
CA PRO A 11 -8.36 -12.10 6.39
C PRO A 11 -9.36 -12.20 7.55
N TYR A 12 -9.34 -11.22 8.43
CA TYR A 12 -10.20 -11.21 9.63
C TYR A 12 -11.64 -10.74 9.37
N ASN A 13 -11.92 -10.17 8.22
CA ASN A 13 -13.20 -9.55 7.89
C ASN A 13 -13.99 -10.31 6.82
N CYS A 14 -13.93 -11.64 6.79
CA CYS A 14 -14.65 -12.48 5.82
C CYS A 14 -16.02 -12.98 6.32
N ASN A 15 -16.56 -12.40 7.37
CA ASN A 15 -17.83 -12.83 8.01
C ASN A 15 -19.07 -12.68 7.11
N TYR A 16 -18.99 -11.88 6.05
CA TYR A 16 -20.05 -11.73 5.05
C TYR A 16 -20.03 -12.85 3.97
N VAL A 17 -19.00 -13.70 3.96
CA VAL A 17 -18.89 -14.84 3.05
C VAL A 17 -19.33 -16.10 3.77
N LYS A 18 -20.34 -16.79 3.24
CA LYS A 18 -20.95 -17.98 3.89
C LYS A 18 -19.95 -19.13 4.11
N SER A 19 -19.04 -19.32 3.17
CA SER A 19 -18.01 -20.38 3.22
C SER A 19 -16.68 -19.82 2.70
N PRO A 20 -15.96 -19.05 3.52
CA PRO A 20 -14.75 -18.39 3.06
C PRO A 20 -13.67 -19.44 2.72
N LYS A 21 -12.96 -19.19 1.61
CA LYS A 21 -11.80 -19.95 1.20
C LYS A 21 -10.58 -19.07 1.36
N PHE A 22 -9.49 -19.64 1.82
CA PHE A 22 -8.27 -18.88 2.08
C PHE A 22 -7.11 -19.44 1.27
N GLU A 23 -6.55 -18.59 0.41
CA GLU A 23 -5.39 -18.89 -0.41
C GLU A 23 -4.31 -17.84 -0.21
N SER A 24 -3.06 -18.28 -0.16
CA SER A 24 -1.95 -17.34 -0.10
C SER A 24 -1.79 -16.60 -1.43
N SER A 25 -1.73 -15.30 -1.34
CA SER A 25 -1.51 -14.40 -2.49
C SER A 25 -0.04 -14.01 -2.68
N SER A 26 0.88 -14.59 -1.92
CA SER A 26 2.30 -14.24 -1.96
C SER A 26 2.92 -14.42 -3.34
N GLN A 27 2.56 -15.48 -4.06
CA GLN A 27 3.07 -15.75 -5.41
C GLN A 27 2.69 -14.62 -6.39
N ILE A 28 1.44 -14.16 -6.38
CA ILE A 28 0.98 -13.07 -7.25
C ILE A 28 1.64 -11.75 -6.84
N ARG A 29 1.80 -11.50 -5.53
CA ARG A 29 2.54 -10.34 -5.03
C ARG A 29 3.99 -10.33 -5.53
N GLU A 30 4.72 -11.43 -5.41
CA GLU A 30 6.11 -11.51 -5.86
C GLU A 30 6.23 -11.42 -7.39
N ALA A 31 5.27 -11.96 -8.14
CA ALA A 31 5.21 -11.78 -9.58
C ALA A 31 5.05 -10.30 -9.97
N LEU A 32 4.11 -9.60 -9.33
CA LEU A 32 3.89 -8.16 -9.54
C LEU A 32 5.14 -7.34 -9.15
N ARG A 33 5.79 -7.68 -8.04
CA ARG A 33 7.04 -7.08 -7.60
C ARG A 33 8.18 -7.33 -8.58
N SER A 34 8.29 -8.54 -9.14
CA SER A 34 9.29 -8.87 -10.16
C SER A 34 9.13 -7.99 -11.40
N VAL A 35 7.91 -7.82 -11.88
CA VAL A 35 7.63 -6.92 -13.02
C VAL A 35 8.05 -5.48 -12.71
N SER A 36 7.76 -5.00 -11.51
CA SER A 36 8.20 -3.68 -11.07
C SER A 36 9.72 -3.53 -11.05
N LYS A 37 10.40 -4.54 -10.49
CA LYS A 37 11.86 -4.59 -10.45
C LYS A 37 12.49 -4.58 -11.84
N ASP A 38 11.91 -5.33 -12.77
CA ASP A 38 12.41 -5.42 -14.14
C ASP A 38 12.25 -4.09 -14.90
N LEU A 39 11.17 -3.36 -14.63
CA LEU A 39 10.90 -2.08 -15.28
C LEU A 39 11.66 -0.90 -14.66
N TYR A 40 11.80 -0.88 -13.34
CA TYR A 40 12.20 0.33 -12.60
C TYR A 40 13.27 0.11 -11.54
N GLY A 41 13.74 -1.12 -11.34
CA GLY A 41 14.69 -1.47 -10.31
C GLY A 41 14.04 -1.88 -8.98
N LYS A 42 14.86 -2.43 -8.10
CA LYS A 42 14.43 -3.10 -6.86
C LYS A 42 13.67 -2.20 -5.85
N ASP A 43 13.90 -0.90 -5.92
CA ASP A 43 13.37 0.06 -4.94
C ASP A 43 12.15 0.84 -5.47
N ALA A 44 11.66 0.49 -6.67
CA ALA A 44 10.53 1.19 -7.27
C ALA A 44 9.21 0.92 -6.53
N HIS A 45 8.97 -0.35 -6.19
CA HIS A 45 7.88 -0.78 -5.32
C HIS A 45 8.45 -1.64 -4.20
N LEU A 46 8.22 -1.23 -2.98
CA LEU A 46 8.76 -1.85 -1.78
C LEU A 46 7.79 -2.89 -1.20
N LEU A 47 8.28 -3.74 -0.32
CA LEU A 47 7.46 -4.40 0.70
C LEU A 47 7.60 -3.59 1.99
N HIS A 48 6.53 -3.42 2.74
CA HIS A 48 6.66 -2.89 4.10
C HIS A 48 7.35 -3.92 4.99
N GLN A 49 8.09 -3.45 5.97
CA GLN A 49 8.67 -4.33 6.99
C GLN A 49 7.57 -4.95 7.86
N PRO A 50 7.80 -6.13 8.44
CA PRO A 50 6.83 -6.75 9.34
C PRO A 50 6.49 -5.82 10.53
N PHE A 51 5.23 -5.81 10.92
CA PHE A 51 4.76 -5.15 12.13
C PHE A 51 3.68 -6.02 12.81
N PRO A 52 3.30 -5.76 14.09
CA PRO A 52 2.40 -6.65 14.82
C PRO A 52 1.12 -6.97 14.06
N GLY A 53 0.88 -8.27 13.83
CA GLY A 53 -0.27 -8.80 13.08
C GLY A 53 -0.11 -8.82 11.56
N TYR A 54 0.98 -8.27 11.01
CA TYR A 54 1.17 -8.14 9.57
C TYR A 54 2.59 -8.56 9.14
N PRO A 55 2.73 -9.72 8.49
CA PRO A 55 3.98 -10.13 7.86
C PRO A 55 4.42 -9.16 6.76
N GLU A 56 5.69 -9.22 6.39
CA GLU A 56 6.24 -8.40 5.31
C GLU A 56 5.37 -8.45 4.03
N GLY A 57 5.00 -7.30 3.54
CA GLY A 57 4.21 -7.15 2.31
C GLY A 57 2.79 -7.71 2.37
N GLN A 58 2.26 -7.99 3.55
CA GLN A 58 0.87 -8.41 3.74
C GLN A 58 0.11 -7.39 4.56
N THR A 59 -1.10 -7.09 4.15
CA THR A 59 -1.97 -6.12 4.81
C THR A 59 -3.38 -6.68 5.02
N GLY A 60 -4.24 -5.94 5.71
CA GLY A 60 -5.62 -6.35 5.92
C GLY A 60 -6.47 -6.30 4.65
N SER A 61 -7.67 -6.84 4.74
CA SER A 61 -8.64 -6.84 3.63
C SER A 61 -9.71 -5.80 3.91
N TRP A 62 -9.38 -4.54 3.68
CA TRP A 62 -10.23 -3.38 3.99
C TRP A 62 -10.73 -2.61 2.75
N SER A 63 -10.49 -3.11 1.55
CA SER A 63 -10.85 -2.47 0.29
C SER A 63 -11.42 -3.50 -0.69
N ASP A 64 -11.60 -3.14 -1.94
CA ASP A 64 -12.25 -3.91 -3.01
C ASP A 64 -11.63 -5.29 -3.27
N HIS A 65 -10.40 -5.53 -2.85
CA HIS A 65 -9.76 -6.85 -2.91
C HIS A 65 -10.30 -7.83 -1.87
N ALA A 66 -10.99 -7.37 -0.82
CA ALA A 66 -11.47 -8.23 0.27
C ALA A 66 -12.43 -9.33 -0.20
N PRO A 67 -13.44 -9.07 -1.04
CA PRO A 67 -14.33 -10.12 -1.54
C PRO A 67 -13.59 -11.22 -2.29
N PHE A 68 -12.58 -10.86 -3.06
CA PHE A 68 -11.76 -11.82 -3.80
C PHE A 68 -10.93 -12.67 -2.84
N ALA A 69 -10.22 -12.04 -1.91
CA ALA A 69 -9.40 -12.75 -0.92
C ALA A 69 -10.23 -13.70 -0.05
N CYS A 70 -11.43 -13.30 0.39
CA CYS A 70 -12.34 -14.13 1.18
C CYS A 70 -12.92 -15.32 0.41
N ASN A 71 -12.91 -15.29 -0.92
CA ASN A 71 -13.33 -16.39 -1.79
C ASN A 71 -12.16 -17.23 -2.31
N GLY A 72 -10.95 -17.02 -1.81
CA GLY A 72 -9.75 -17.77 -2.21
C GLY A 72 -9.19 -17.36 -3.57
N ILE A 73 -9.60 -16.19 -4.08
CA ILE A 73 -9.02 -15.64 -5.31
C ILE A 73 -7.76 -14.87 -4.91
N LYS A 74 -6.64 -15.29 -5.47
CA LYS A 74 -5.34 -14.66 -5.20
C LYS A 74 -5.32 -13.23 -5.75
N THR A 75 -4.94 -12.28 -4.89
CA THR A 75 -4.90 -10.86 -5.23
C THR A 75 -3.58 -10.22 -4.81
N ALA A 76 -3.12 -9.26 -5.58
CA ALA A 76 -2.06 -8.35 -5.19
C ALA A 76 -2.43 -6.95 -5.65
N TYR A 77 -1.86 -5.93 -5.02
CA TYR A 77 -2.15 -4.56 -5.34
C TYR A 77 -0.96 -3.63 -5.11
N LEU A 78 -1.03 -2.48 -5.76
CA LEU A 78 -0.04 -1.41 -5.64
C LEU A 78 -0.64 -0.31 -4.79
N GLU A 79 0.18 0.26 -3.91
CA GLU A 79 -0.24 1.31 -2.99
C GLU A 79 0.80 2.42 -2.92
N ALA A 80 0.34 3.67 -2.90
CA ALA A 80 1.15 4.84 -2.66
C ALA A 80 0.93 5.32 -1.21
N THR A 81 1.87 5.02 -0.34
CA THR A 81 1.82 5.38 1.09
C THR A 81 3.23 5.51 1.67
N ASN A 82 3.34 5.63 2.97
CA ASN A 82 4.64 5.60 3.65
C ASN A 82 4.58 4.81 4.96
N PHE A 83 4.90 3.55 4.89
CA PHE A 83 4.98 2.63 6.03
C PHE A 83 6.19 2.89 6.98
N GLU A 84 7.02 3.87 6.69
CA GLU A 84 8.12 4.24 7.59
C GLU A 84 7.70 5.29 8.62
N ILE A 85 6.59 5.97 8.39
CA ILE A 85 6.09 6.99 9.33
C ILE A 85 5.61 6.29 10.60
N ASN A 86 6.09 6.78 11.74
CA ASN A 86 5.86 6.19 13.07
C ASN A 86 6.29 4.71 13.20
N GLY A 87 7.24 4.27 12.38
CA GLY A 87 7.58 2.87 12.16
C GLY A 87 7.99 2.04 13.38
N LYS A 88 8.44 2.66 14.47
CA LYS A 88 8.81 1.93 15.70
C LYS A 88 7.61 1.45 16.51
N SER A 89 6.46 2.07 16.37
CA SER A 89 5.23 1.77 17.11
C SER A 89 4.12 1.19 16.25
N GLY A 90 4.44 0.89 15.00
CA GLY A 90 3.46 0.48 14.00
C GLY A 90 2.95 1.66 13.19
N ASN A 91 2.33 1.36 12.08
CA ASN A 91 1.76 2.33 11.17
C ASN A 91 0.47 2.92 11.73
N ASP A 92 0.39 4.21 11.82
CA ASP A 92 -0.78 4.90 12.33
C ASP A 92 -1.80 5.26 11.23
N GLY A 93 -1.63 4.78 10.03
CA GLY A 93 -2.60 5.07 8.99
C GLY A 93 -2.09 4.93 7.57
N TYR A 94 -2.99 5.15 6.65
CA TYR A 94 -2.81 5.04 5.21
C TYR A 94 -2.57 6.39 4.58
N SER A 95 -1.91 6.37 3.43
CA SER A 95 -1.65 7.56 2.64
C SER A 95 -1.02 8.68 3.45
N GLN A 96 -0.12 8.32 4.35
CA GLN A 96 0.62 9.29 5.13
C GLN A 96 1.74 9.94 4.31
N ILE A 97 1.93 11.23 4.54
CA ILE A 97 2.98 12.03 3.90
C ILE A 97 3.85 12.68 4.98
N ALA A 98 5.17 12.68 4.76
CA ALA A 98 6.14 13.30 5.66
C ALA A 98 6.26 14.83 5.47
N ASP A 99 5.39 15.45 4.71
CA ASP A 99 5.36 16.90 4.54
C ASP A 99 4.74 17.55 5.77
N LYS A 100 5.50 18.42 6.43
CA LYS A 100 5.12 19.00 7.73
C LYS A 100 3.86 19.85 7.72
N GLU A 101 3.38 20.31 6.57
CA GLU A 101 2.09 21.02 6.51
C GLU A 101 0.88 20.12 6.87
N PHE A 102 1.07 18.78 6.85
CA PHE A 102 0.05 17.79 7.21
C PHE A 102 0.19 17.27 8.65
N TRP A 103 0.97 17.96 9.47
CA TRP A 103 1.24 17.58 10.85
C TRP A 103 1.04 18.78 11.77
N THR A 104 0.60 18.54 12.99
CA THR A 104 0.70 19.55 14.05
C THR A 104 2.18 19.83 14.35
N CYS A 105 2.98 18.77 14.52
CA CYS A 105 4.43 18.84 14.57
C CYS A 105 5.03 17.55 14.03
N PHE A 106 5.91 17.64 13.03
CA PHE A 106 6.60 16.50 12.44
C PHE A 106 8.09 16.49 12.82
N ASP A 107 8.50 15.43 13.49
CA ASP A 107 9.89 15.14 13.80
C ASP A 107 10.52 14.33 12.66
N LYS A 108 11.56 14.89 12.04
CA LYS A 108 12.26 14.27 10.93
C LYS A 108 13.20 13.12 11.36
N GLU A 109 13.66 13.11 12.60
CA GLU A 109 14.58 12.08 13.09
C GLU A 109 13.82 10.78 13.37
N THR A 110 12.67 10.90 14.00
CA THR A 110 11.80 9.75 14.29
C THR A 110 10.85 9.42 13.16
N ILE A 111 10.76 10.29 12.13
CA ILE A 111 9.83 10.22 11.01
C ILE A 111 8.40 10.04 11.54
N GLY A 112 7.95 10.98 12.35
CA GLY A 112 6.63 10.89 12.97
C GLY A 112 6.21 12.14 13.72
N ALA A 113 5.16 12.01 14.53
CA ALA A 113 4.69 13.08 15.40
C ALA A 113 5.70 13.42 16.49
N CYS A 114 5.93 14.71 16.76
CA CYS A 114 6.74 15.15 17.91
C CYS A 114 6.09 14.71 19.23
N ASP A 115 4.79 14.87 19.34
CA ASP A 115 3.98 14.37 20.45
C ASP A 115 2.71 13.71 19.91
N ARG A 116 2.59 12.41 20.12
CA ARG A 116 1.45 11.62 19.64
C ARG A 116 0.12 12.01 20.29
N LYS A 117 0.13 12.58 21.50
CA LYS A 117 -1.09 12.99 22.21
C LYS A 117 -1.67 14.29 21.66
N GLU A 118 -0.79 15.15 21.16
CA GLU A 118 -1.15 16.46 20.65
C GLU A 118 -1.31 16.49 19.12
N GLU A 119 -0.97 15.38 18.42
CA GLU A 119 -1.05 15.33 16.97
C GLU A 119 -2.49 15.21 16.47
N LYS A 120 -2.86 16.06 15.51
CA LYS A 120 -4.24 16.17 15.00
C LYS A 120 -4.40 15.66 13.57
N TYR A 121 -3.35 15.74 12.76
CA TYR A 121 -3.45 15.51 11.30
C TYR A 121 -2.77 14.23 10.83
N TRP A 122 -1.74 13.80 11.56
CA TRP A 122 -1.04 12.53 11.34
C TRP A 122 -0.45 12.32 9.93
N GLY A 123 -0.23 13.41 9.20
CA GLY A 123 0.21 13.30 7.81
C GLY A 123 -0.80 12.63 6.88
N SER A 124 -2.06 12.52 7.29
CA SER A 124 -3.08 11.77 6.56
C SER A 124 -3.63 12.56 5.38
N ILE A 125 -3.72 11.91 4.22
CA ILE A 125 -4.33 12.42 2.99
C ILE A 125 -5.69 11.75 2.76
N TRP A 126 -5.70 10.43 2.75
CA TRP A 126 -6.85 9.61 2.39
C TRP A 126 -8.09 9.94 3.23
N HIS A 127 -9.22 10.15 2.56
CA HIS A 127 -10.50 10.56 3.16
C HIS A 127 -10.45 11.88 3.96
N THR A 128 -9.50 12.75 3.65
CA THR A 128 -9.45 14.11 4.22
C THR A 128 -9.77 15.15 3.14
N LYS A 129 -9.92 16.42 3.55
CA LYS A 129 -10.04 17.56 2.62
C LYS A 129 -8.83 17.72 1.69
N PHE A 130 -7.74 17.06 1.98
CA PHE A 130 -6.52 17.06 1.18
C PHE A 130 -6.53 15.99 0.07
N ASP A 131 -7.45 15.02 0.14
CA ASP A 131 -7.64 13.98 -0.87
C ASP A 131 -8.49 14.51 -2.03
N HIS A 132 -8.00 15.56 -2.65
CA HIS A 132 -8.68 16.23 -3.75
C HIS A 132 -7.68 16.70 -4.81
N PRO A 133 -7.96 16.50 -6.13
CA PRO A 133 -7.06 16.87 -7.21
C PRO A 133 -6.64 18.34 -7.16
N ASP A 134 -7.54 19.27 -6.89
CA ASP A 134 -7.25 20.69 -6.83
C ASP A 134 -6.27 21.06 -5.71
N TYR A 135 -6.17 20.22 -4.69
CA TYR A 135 -5.21 20.38 -3.61
C TYR A 135 -3.88 19.69 -3.94
N LEU A 136 -3.93 18.45 -4.42
CA LEU A 136 -2.73 17.61 -4.62
C LEU A 136 -1.94 17.99 -5.88
N LEU A 137 -2.62 18.28 -6.99
CA LEU A 137 -1.95 18.56 -8.27
C LEU A 137 -1.04 19.78 -8.24
N PRO A 138 -1.43 20.94 -7.67
CA PRO A 138 -0.54 22.09 -7.59
C PRO A 138 0.72 21.84 -6.75
N ARG A 139 0.64 20.94 -5.77
CA ARG A 139 1.72 20.66 -4.82
C ARG A 139 2.63 19.52 -5.27
N PHE A 140 2.05 18.50 -5.85
CA PHE A 140 2.72 17.21 -6.06
C PHE A 140 2.60 16.65 -7.48
N SER A 141 2.22 17.46 -8.48
CA SER A 141 1.90 17.00 -9.83
C SER A 141 2.96 16.06 -10.42
N LYS A 142 4.23 16.45 -10.38
CA LYS A 142 5.33 15.63 -10.93
C LYS A 142 5.46 14.28 -10.20
N ARG A 143 5.28 14.27 -8.88
CA ARG A 143 5.34 13.04 -8.08
C ARG A 143 4.14 12.16 -8.33
N LEU A 144 2.94 12.72 -8.34
CA LEU A 144 1.70 12.00 -8.61
C LEU A 144 1.73 11.37 -10.01
N GLN A 145 2.10 12.17 -11.03
CA GLN A 145 2.23 11.66 -12.41
C GLN A 145 3.22 10.51 -12.48
N LYS A 146 4.41 10.67 -11.91
CA LYS A 146 5.43 9.62 -11.90
C LYS A 146 4.93 8.34 -11.22
N GLN A 147 4.26 8.45 -10.07
CA GLN A 147 3.74 7.30 -9.34
C GLN A 147 2.61 6.61 -10.10
N LEU A 148 1.73 7.38 -10.73
CA LEU A 148 0.67 6.86 -11.57
C LEU A 148 1.24 6.11 -12.78
N ASP A 149 2.17 6.71 -13.50
CA ASP A 149 2.82 6.10 -14.66
C ASP A 149 3.53 4.79 -14.29
N GLN A 150 4.23 4.77 -13.14
CA GLN A 150 4.88 3.56 -12.66
C GLN A 150 3.85 2.45 -12.36
N ASN A 151 2.77 2.76 -11.65
CA ASN A 151 1.72 1.81 -11.34
C ASN A 151 1.05 1.26 -12.61
N VAL A 152 0.66 2.15 -13.53
CA VAL A 152 0.02 1.78 -14.79
C VAL A 152 0.92 0.87 -15.62
N ASN A 153 2.20 1.22 -15.77
CA ASN A 153 3.14 0.43 -16.56
C ASN A 153 3.40 -0.95 -15.93
N VAL A 154 3.53 -1.03 -14.60
CA VAL A 154 3.69 -2.30 -13.90
C VAL A 154 2.47 -3.19 -14.08
N LEU A 155 1.27 -2.67 -13.86
CA LEU A 155 0.03 -3.42 -14.02
C LEU A 155 -0.18 -3.87 -15.47
N SER A 156 0.03 -2.97 -16.43
CA SER A 156 -0.10 -3.30 -17.86
C SER A 156 0.88 -4.41 -18.26
N LYS A 157 2.14 -4.31 -17.87
CA LYS A 157 3.14 -5.35 -18.14
C LYS A 157 2.81 -6.66 -17.47
N PHE A 158 2.35 -6.61 -16.21
CA PHE A 158 1.95 -7.80 -15.47
C PHE A 158 0.81 -8.55 -16.17
N VAL A 159 -0.24 -7.83 -16.59
CA VAL A 159 -1.38 -8.43 -17.32
C VAL A 159 -0.93 -9.00 -18.66
N LEU A 160 -0.12 -8.25 -19.43
CA LEU A 160 0.38 -8.70 -20.74
C LEU A 160 1.33 -9.91 -20.67
N THR A 161 1.81 -10.25 -19.49
CA THR A 161 2.69 -11.42 -19.27
C THR A 161 2.09 -12.40 -18.27
N ALA A 162 0.76 -12.42 -18.15
CA ALA A 162 0.06 -13.24 -17.16
C ALA A 162 0.31 -14.74 -17.30
N ASP A 163 0.54 -15.22 -18.51
CA ASP A 163 0.95 -16.61 -18.84
C ASP A 163 2.19 -17.06 -18.08
N LYS A 164 3.06 -16.16 -17.67
CA LYS A 164 4.26 -16.47 -16.87
C LYS A 164 3.97 -16.71 -15.39
N TRP A 165 2.86 -16.19 -14.90
CA TRP A 165 2.55 -16.14 -13.47
C TRP A 165 1.34 -16.98 -13.06
N VAL A 166 0.42 -17.19 -14.00
CA VAL A 166 -0.75 -18.04 -13.84
C VAL A 166 -0.38 -19.42 -14.39
N LYS A 167 -0.04 -20.35 -13.49
CA LYS A 167 0.05 -21.76 -13.84
C LYS A 167 -1.31 -22.38 -13.53
N GLU A 168 -1.88 -23.08 -14.51
CA GLU A 168 -3.03 -23.96 -14.32
C GLU A 168 -2.80 -25.00 -13.22
#